data_34da2275cc314cf8e95c400f1a25312d
#
_entry.id   34da2275cc314cf8e95c400f1a25312d
#
_cell.length_a   1.000
_cell.length_b   1.000
_cell.length_c   1.000
_cell.angle_alpha   90.00
_cell.angle_beta   90.00
_cell.angle_gamma   90.00
#
_symmetry.space_group_name_H-M   'P 1'
#
loop_
_entity.id
_entity.type
_entity.pdbx_description
1 polymer ?
#
loop_
_entity_poly.entity_id
_entity_poly.type
_entity_poly.pdbx_seq_one_letter_code
_entity_poly.pdbx_strand_id
1 'polypeptide(L)'
;MDYSNLKIPSHVAIILDGNGRWAQERGLTRSIGHEHGFENLKTLSEYIFNKGIKVLSVYAFSTENFKRSKEEVSFLMNLFETKLLEYSDKMMEKGIRMVFSGEKKAPLPKTVIKVMNDTEKRTRNNKNGILNICINYGGHSEIVLAAKKICQLVQNSELSIDEINEENFSKYLFNDLPPIDFLIRTSGEIRISNFMLYQLSYAEMYFPNTYFPAFDEKEFDKAILEYTRRDRRFGGIVYEDKAN
;
A
#
# COMPACT_ATOMS: atom_id res chain seq x y z
N MET A 1 20.58 -10.40 -17.15
CA MET A 1 20.78 -10.28 -15.68
C MET A 1 20.36 -11.58 -15.07
N ASP A 2 21.17 -12.16 -14.21
CA ASP A 2 20.83 -13.38 -13.50
C ASP A 2 19.89 -13.04 -12.33
N TYR A 3 18.68 -13.59 -12.33
CA TYR A 3 17.64 -13.38 -11.31
C TYR A 3 17.55 -14.55 -10.32
N SER A 4 18.50 -15.49 -10.35
CA SER A 4 18.44 -16.74 -9.57
C SER A 4 18.59 -16.58 -8.06
N ASN A 5 19.15 -15.44 -7.58
CA ASN A 5 19.48 -15.18 -6.18
C ASN A 5 18.81 -13.92 -5.60
N LEU A 6 17.62 -13.56 -6.09
CA LEU A 6 16.92 -12.37 -5.59
C LEU A 6 16.36 -12.60 -4.18
N LYS A 7 16.64 -11.66 -3.26
CA LYS A 7 15.89 -11.56 -1.99
C LYS A 7 14.52 -10.97 -2.29
N ILE A 8 13.46 -11.74 -2.11
CA ILE A 8 12.08 -11.28 -2.36
C ILE A 8 11.48 -10.75 -1.05
N PRO A 9 11.08 -9.47 -0.97
CA PRO A 9 10.39 -8.93 0.19
C PRO A 9 9.03 -9.62 0.38
N SER A 10 8.63 -9.86 1.61
CA SER A 10 7.32 -10.44 1.90
C SER A 10 6.20 -9.41 1.77
N HIS A 11 6.44 -8.18 2.20
CA HIS A 11 5.49 -7.06 2.14
C HIS A 11 6.11 -5.88 1.39
N VAL A 12 5.55 -5.57 0.23
CA VAL A 12 5.89 -4.39 -0.58
C VAL A 12 4.81 -3.32 -0.42
N ALA A 13 5.23 -2.08 -0.26
CA ALA A 13 4.34 -0.93 -0.27
C ALA A 13 4.67 0.00 -1.45
N ILE A 14 3.65 0.53 -2.13
CA ILE A 14 3.84 1.43 -3.28
C ILE A 14 3.01 2.71 -3.12
N ILE A 15 3.68 3.86 -3.18
CA ILE A 15 3.02 5.16 -3.31
C ILE A 15 2.90 5.46 -4.81
N LEU A 16 1.65 5.47 -5.31
CA LEU A 16 1.29 5.56 -6.74
C LEU A 16 1.39 7.02 -7.23
N ASP A 17 2.60 7.59 -7.21
CA ASP A 17 2.79 9.01 -7.55
C ASP A 17 3.12 9.24 -9.03
N GLY A 18 2.76 10.44 -9.52
CA GLY A 18 3.09 10.91 -10.86
C GLY A 18 2.02 10.73 -11.93
N ASN A 19 0.84 10.18 -11.63
CA ASN A 19 -0.23 9.95 -12.62
C ASN A 19 -0.58 11.23 -13.40
N GLY A 20 -0.84 12.33 -12.69
CA GLY A 20 -1.20 13.60 -13.31
C GLY A 20 -0.04 14.21 -14.12
N ARG A 21 1.21 14.14 -13.64
CA ARG A 21 2.40 14.66 -14.34
C ARG A 21 2.66 13.86 -15.62
N TRP A 22 2.55 12.54 -15.55
CA TRP A 22 2.67 11.65 -16.70
C TRP A 22 1.70 12.04 -17.84
N ALA A 23 0.45 12.35 -17.49
CA ALA A 23 -0.56 12.78 -18.46
C ALA A 23 -0.25 14.17 -19.03
N GLN A 24 0.09 15.13 -18.17
CA GLN A 24 0.37 16.52 -18.59
C GLN A 24 1.55 16.61 -19.56
N GLU A 25 2.63 15.84 -19.35
CA GLU A 25 3.77 15.77 -20.28
C GLU A 25 3.38 15.24 -21.69
N ARG A 26 2.22 14.56 -21.79
CA ARG A 26 1.68 13.99 -23.03
C ARG A 26 0.52 14.81 -23.59
N GLY A 27 0.26 16.00 -23.05
CA GLY A 27 -0.89 16.83 -23.45
C GLY A 27 -2.25 16.23 -23.07
N LEU A 28 -2.28 15.29 -22.12
CA LEU A 28 -3.49 14.61 -21.65
C LEU A 28 -4.00 15.22 -20.35
N THR A 29 -5.27 14.98 -20.02
CA THR A 29 -5.85 15.40 -18.75
C THR A 29 -5.34 14.54 -17.59
N ARG A 30 -5.33 15.07 -16.38
CA ARG A 30 -4.92 14.36 -15.15
C ARG A 30 -5.77 13.09 -14.94
N SER A 31 -7.04 13.14 -15.30
CA SER A 31 -7.96 12.00 -15.21
C SER A 31 -7.49 10.80 -16.05
N ILE A 32 -7.05 11.04 -17.28
CA ILE A 32 -6.47 10.00 -18.13
C ILE A 32 -5.22 9.39 -17.48
N GLY A 33 -4.39 10.22 -16.82
CA GLY A 33 -3.25 9.71 -16.06
C GLY A 33 -3.65 8.79 -14.91
N HIS A 34 -4.74 9.08 -14.20
CA HIS A 34 -5.26 8.22 -13.15
C HIS A 34 -5.83 6.90 -13.69
N GLU A 35 -6.50 6.91 -14.84
CA GLU A 35 -6.96 5.68 -15.52
C GLU A 35 -5.78 4.78 -15.91
N HIS A 36 -4.76 5.35 -16.56
CA HIS A 36 -3.53 4.62 -16.90
C HIS A 36 -2.82 4.06 -15.65
N GLY A 37 -2.77 4.84 -14.57
CA GLY A 37 -2.22 4.37 -13.30
C GLY A 37 -3.02 3.20 -12.72
N PHE A 38 -4.34 3.23 -12.82
CA PHE A 38 -5.18 2.12 -12.37
C PHE A 38 -4.96 0.86 -13.21
N GLU A 39 -4.91 0.97 -14.54
CA GLU A 39 -4.63 -0.18 -15.42
C GLU A 39 -3.22 -0.74 -15.15
N ASN A 40 -2.23 0.12 -14.93
CA ASN A 40 -0.89 -0.33 -14.52
C ASN A 40 -0.92 -1.06 -13.18
N LEU A 41 -1.68 -0.55 -12.18
CA LEU A 41 -1.83 -1.23 -10.89
C LEU A 41 -2.37 -2.65 -11.05
N LYS A 42 -3.36 -2.85 -11.93
CA LYS A 42 -3.94 -4.18 -12.19
C LYS A 42 -2.87 -5.15 -12.70
N THR A 43 -2.11 -4.77 -13.72
CA THR A 43 -1.07 -5.60 -14.33
C THR A 43 0.09 -5.83 -13.35
N LEU A 44 0.58 -4.76 -12.75
CA LEU A 44 1.73 -4.81 -11.87
C LEU A 44 1.46 -5.62 -10.59
N SER A 45 0.26 -5.54 -10.01
CA SER A 45 -0.08 -6.32 -8.83
C SER A 45 -0.09 -7.82 -9.11
N GLU A 46 -0.59 -8.24 -10.29
CA GLU A 46 -0.52 -9.64 -10.71
C GLU A 46 0.93 -10.12 -10.81
N TYR A 47 1.78 -9.31 -11.43
CA TYR A 47 3.20 -9.61 -11.55
C TYR A 47 3.90 -9.73 -10.20
N ILE A 48 3.60 -8.80 -9.28
CA ILE A 48 4.13 -8.76 -7.91
C ILE A 48 3.76 -10.05 -7.15
N PHE A 49 2.50 -10.46 -7.18
CA PHE A 49 2.07 -11.71 -6.52
C PHE A 49 2.68 -12.96 -7.17
N ASN A 50 2.82 -12.98 -8.50
CA ASN A 50 3.47 -14.09 -9.20
C ASN A 50 4.96 -14.23 -8.83
N LYS A 51 5.63 -13.16 -8.37
CA LYS A 51 6.99 -13.22 -7.81
C LYS A 51 7.06 -13.78 -6.39
N GLY A 52 5.93 -14.11 -5.78
CA GLY A 52 5.88 -14.70 -4.43
C GLY A 52 5.76 -13.71 -3.29
N ILE A 53 5.60 -12.42 -3.57
CA ILE A 53 5.30 -11.39 -2.57
C ILE A 53 3.94 -11.70 -1.94
N LYS A 54 3.87 -11.65 -0.60
CA LYS A 54 2.67 -12.06 0.16
C LYS A 54 1.71 -10.91 0.42
N VAL A 55 2.23 -9.71 0.58
CA VAL A 55 1.41 -8.51 0.85
C VAL A 55 1.86 -7.37 -0.06
N LEU A 56 0.89 -6.76 -0.72
CA LEU A 56 1.07 -5.51 -1.46
C LEU A 56 0.17 -4.44 -0.86
N SER A 57 0.77 -3.37 -0.30
CA SER A 57 0.04 -2.18 0.14
C SER A 57 0.20 -1.04 -0.86
N VAL A 58 -0.90 -0.42 -1.27
CA VAL A 58 -0.86 0.68 -2.25
C VAL A 58 -1.53 1.94 -1.71
N TYR A 59 -0.86 3.09 -1.85
CA TYR A 59 -1.40 4.38 -1.46
C TYR A 59 -2.22 4.97 -2.59
N ALA A 60 -3.52 4.67 -2.61
CA ALA A 60 -4.42 5.08 -3.68
C ALA A 60 -5.01 6.48 -3.44
N PHE A 61 -5.36 6.84 -2.18
CA PHE A 61 -5.96 8.14 -1.87
C PHE A 61 -5.73 8.51 -0.40
N SER A 62 -4.97 9.57 -0.15
CA SER A 62 -4.72 10.07 1.20
C SER A 62 -5.84 11.00 1.70
N THR A 63 -5.93 11.21 3.02
CA THR A 63 -6.81 12.21 3.63
C THR A 63 -6.56 13.60 3.08
N GLU A 64 -5.32 13.96 2.77
CA GLU A 64 -4.92 15.25 2.21
C GLU A 64 -5.38 15.44 0.76
N ASN A 65 -5.64 14.36 0.01
CA ASN A 65 -6.07 14.44 -1.39
C ASN A 65 -7.48 15.03 -1.55
N PHE A 66 -8.30 15.07 -0.51
CA PHE A 66 -9.57 15.82 -0.54
C PHE A 66 -9.41 17.32 -0.72
N LYS A 67 -8.19 17.87 -0.56
CA LYS A 67 -7.87 19.28 -0.84
C LYS A 67 -7.65 19.56 -2.34
N ARG A 68 -7.61 18.54 -3.20
CA ARG A 68 -7.53 18.68 -4.65
C ARG A 68 -8.80 19.29 -5.22
N SER A 69 -8.79 19.62 -6.52
CA SER A 69 -9.98 20.16 -7.17
C SER A 69 -11.16 19.18 -7.04
N LYS A 70 -12.38 19.72 -6.96
CA LYS A 70 -13.60 18.89 -6.83
C LYS A 70 -13.74 17.93 -8.00
N GLU A 71 -13.35 18.35 -9.20
CA GLU A 71 -13.38 17.57 -10.42
C GLU A 71 -12.46 16.36 -10.32
N GLU A 72 -11.20 16.55 -9.87
CA GLU A 72 -10.24 15.46 -9.69
C GLU A 72 -10.71 14.47 -8.60
N VAL A 73 -11.20 14.98 -7.47
CA VAL A 73 -11.72 14.14 -6.38
C VAL A 73 -12.94 13.34 -6.85
N SER A 74 -13.92 13.98 -7.51
CA SER A 74 -15.11 13.29 -8.03
C SER A 74 -14.75 12.21 -9.05
N PHE A 75 -13.81 12.50 -9.94
CA PHE A 75 -13.32 11.53 -10.91
C PHE A 75 -12.70 10.31 -10.22
N LEU A 76 -11.82 10.51 -9.22
CA LEU A 76 -11.19 9.41 -8.48
C LEU A 76 -12.22 8.57 -7.70
N MET A 77 -13.22 9.21 -7.08
CA MET A 77 -14.28 8.47 -6.38
C MET A 77 -15.09 7.62 -7.36
N ASN A 78 -15.44 8.15 -8.54
CA ASN A 78 -16.11 7.39 -9.59
C ASN A 78 -15.23 6.23 -10.12
N LEU A 79 -13.93 6.45 -10.28
CA LEU A 79 -12.99 5.40 -10.68
C LEU A 79 -12.96 4.26 -9.67
N PHE A 80 -12.90 4.56 -8.36
CA PHE A 80 -12.97 3.54 -7.32
C PHE A 80 -14.31 2.79 -7.36
N GLU A 81 -15.42 3.51 -7.48
CA GLU A 81 -16.75 2.90 -7.51
C GLU A 81 -16.92 1.93 -8.69
N THR A 82 -16.46 2.31 -9.88
CA THR A 82 -16.66 1.55 -11.10
C THR A 82 -15.64 0.42 -11.31
N LYS A 83 -14.39 0.61 -10.87
CA LYS A 83 -13.29 -0.30 -11.21
C LYS A 83 -12.90 -1.28 -10.11
N LEU A 84 -13.21 -1.00 -8.83
CA LEU A 84 -12.80 -1.90 -7.75
C LEU A 84 -13.49 -3.27 -7.81
N LEU A 85 -14.75 -3.33 -8.22
CA LEU A 85 -15.48 -4.61 -8.36
C LEU A 85 -14.87 -5.45 -9.48
N GLU A 86 -14.65 -4.86 -10.66
CA GLU A 86 -13.98 -5.54 -11.79
C GLU A 86 -12.59 -6.06 -11.37
N TYR A 87 -11.84 -5.25 -10.63
CA TYR A 87 -10.52 -5.64 -10.14
C TYR A 87 -10.61 -6.77 -9.12
N SER A 88 -11.66 -6.79 -8.29
CA SER A 88 -11.87 -7.86 -7.32
C SER A 88 -12.12 -9.22 -7.98
N ASP A 89 -12.71 -9.29 -9.17
CA ASP A 89 -12.91 -10.54 -9.90
C ASP A 89 -11.57 -11.19 -10.25
N LYS A 90 -10.63 -10.41 -10.77
CA LYS A 90 -9.26 -10.88 -11.06
C LYS A 90 -8.52 -11.34 -9.80
N MET A 91 -8.69 -10.62 -8.69
CA MET A 91 -8.06 -11.01 -7.41
C MET A 91 -8.69 -12.29 -6.84
N MET A 92 -9.99 -12.51 -7.05
CA MET A 92 -10.67 -13.76 -6.71
C MET A 92 -10.08 -14.94 -7.48
N GLU A 93 -9.90 -14.82 -8.80
CA GLU A 93 -9.33 -15.86 -9.65
C GLU A 93 -7.92 -16.26 -9.20
N LYS A 94 -7.14 -15.31 -8.68
CA LYS A 94 -5.79 -15.54 -8.16
C LYS A 94 -5.74 -15.95 -6.68
N GLY A 95 -6.86 -15.99 -6.01
CA GLY A 95 -6.93 -16.29 -4.57
C GLY A 95 -6.30 -15.20 -3.69
N ILE A 96 -6.28 -13.93 -4.16
CA ILE A 96 -5.75 -12.78 -3.43
C ILE A 96 -6.88 -12.13 -2.62
N ARG A 97 -6.64 -11.96 -1.32
CA ARG A 97 -7.54 -11.22 -0.43
C ARG A 97 -7.34 -9.72 -0.60
N MET A 98 -8.42 -8.98 -0.80
CA MET A 98 -8.39 -7.51 -0.82
C MET A 98 -8.88 -6.97 0.52
N VAL A 99 -8.12 -6.02 1.07
CA VAL A 99 -8.48 -5.27 2.29
C VAL A 99 -8.27 -3.78 2.06
N PHE A 100 -8.96 -2.95 2.82
CA PHE A 100 -8.84 -1.51 2.71
C PHE A 100 -8.39 -0.92 4.05
N SER A 101 -7.33 -0.11 4.01
CA SER A 101 -6.90 0.72 5.13
C SER A 101 -7.35 2.16 4.92
N GLY A 102 -7.92 2.76 5.96
CA GLY A 102 -8.45 4.12 5.97
C GLY A 102 -9.85 4.20 6.56
N GLU A 103 -10.31 5.42 6.80
CA GLU A 103 -11.60 5.63 7.44
C GLU A 103 -12.75 5.48 6.46
N LYS A 104 -13.62 4.47 6.66
CA LYS A 104 -14.83 4.22 5.87
C LYS A 104 -15.99 5.11 6.31
N LYS A 105 -15.76 6.43 6.23
CA LYS A 105 -16.75 7.47 6.60
C LYS A 105 -16.62 8.70 5.70
N ALA A 106 -17.49 9.69 5.88
CA ALA A 106 -17.35 10.98 5.21
C ALA A 106 -15.90 11.53 5.38
N PRO A 107 -15.32 12.15 4.34
CA PRO A 107 -15.96 12.59 3.09
C PRO A 107 -16.04 11.53 1.97
N LEU A 108 -15.71 10.24 2.22
CA LEU A 108 -15.93 9.20 1.22
C LEU A 108 -17.42 9.06 0.87
N PRO A 109 -17.79 8.95 -0.42
CA PRO A 109 -19.14 8.60 -0.84
C PRO A 109 -19.58 7.25 -0.28
N LYS A 110 -20.86 7.16 0.11
CA LYS A 110 -21.44 5.89 0.61
C LYS A 110 -21.34 4.75 -0.41
N THR A 111 -21.41 5.06 -1.70
CA THR A 111 -21.25 4.11 -2.80
C THR A 111 -19.84 3.50 -2.82
N VAL A 112 -18.80 4.31 -2.68
CA VAL A 112 -17.42 3.83 -2.57
C VAL A 112 -17.24 2.94 -1.33
N ILE A 113 -17.75 3.37 -0.16
CA ILE A 113 -17.70 2.57 1.07
C ILE A 113 -18.38 1.21 0.87
N LYS A 114 -19.53 1.19 0.19
CA LYS A 114 -20.25 -0.05 -0.12
C LYS A 114 -19.40 -0.97 -0.99
N VAL A 115 -18.79 -0.45 -2.06
CA VAL A 115 -17.93 -1.24 -2.96
C VAL A 115 -16.71 -1.80 -2.21
N MET A 116 -16.07 -1.00 -1.33
CA MET A 116 -14.98 -1.49 -0.48
C MET A 116 -15.42 -2.68 0.38
N ASN A 117 -16.55 -2.56 1.08
CA ASN A 117 -17.07 -3.62 1.94
C ASN A 117 -17.47 -4.88 1.15
N ASP A 118 -18.12 -4.72 0.00
CA ASP A 118 -18.51 -5.84 -0.88
C ASP A 118 -17.25 -6.57 -1.40
N THR A 119 -16.21 -5.83 -1.79
CA THR A 119 -14.93 -6.39 -2.23
C THR A 119 -14.24 -7.18 -1.12
N GLU A 120 -14.15 -6.64 0.09
CA GLU A 120 -13.56 -7.37 1.23
C GLU A 120 -14.34 -8.65 1.53
N LYS A 121 -15.68 -8.57 1.55
CA LYS A 121 -16.54 -9.73 1.79
C LYS A 121 -16.34 -10.83 0.75
N ARG A 122 -16.24 -10.46 -0.52
CA ARG A 122 -16.04 -11.41 -1.63
C ARG A 122 -14.69 -12.12 -1.53
N THR A 123 -13.63 -11.41 -1.20
CA THR A 123 -12.26 -11.94 -1.23
C THR A 123 -11.76 -12.47 0.13
N ARG A 124 -12.58 -12.43 1.19
CA ARG A 124 -12.18 -12.70 2.59
C ARG A 124 -11.53 -14.07 2.82
N ASN A 125 -11.91 -15.07 2.04
CA ASN A 125 -11.45 -16.45 2.19
C ASN A 125 -10.21 -16.77 1.35
N ASN A 126 -9.72 -15.82 0.55
CA ASN A 126 -8.54 -15.97 -0.27
C ASN A 126 -7.27 -15.98 0.60
N LYS A 127 -6.28 -16.84 0.23
CA LYS A 127 -5.10 -17.12 1.06
C LYS A 127 -3.76 -17.00 0.32
N ASN A 128 -3.76 -16.72 -1.00
CA ASN A 128 -2.52 -16.69 -1.79
C ASN A 128 -1.71 -15.40 -1.59
N GLY A 129 -2.36 -14.34 -1.11
CA GLY A 129 -1.74 -13.05 -0.81
C GLY A 129 -2.78 -12.03 -0.36
N ILE A 130 -2.30 -10.85 0.03
CA ILE A 130 -3.13 -9.73 0.48
C ILE A 130 -2.80 -8.48 -0.34
N LEU A 131 -3.82 -7.90 -0.99
CA LEU A 131 -3.76 -6.57 -1.57
C LEU A 131 -4.45 -5.58 -0.62
N ASN A 132 -3.67 -4.72 0.01
CA ASN A 132 -4.15 -3.65 0.88
C ASN A 132 -4.21 -2.33 0.12
N ILE A 133 -5.40 -1.78 -0.07
CA ILE A 133 -5.61 -0.51 -0.77
C ILE A 133 -5.92 0.58 0.25
N CYS A 134 -5.01 1.57 0.37
CA CYS A 134 -5.16 2.68 1.30
C CYS A 134 -5.97 3.82 0.65
N ILE A 135 -7.23 4.00 1.11
CA ILE A 135 -8.18 5.02 0.63
C ILE A 135 -8.71 5.80 1.83
N ASN A 136 -8.73 7.14 1.73
CA ASN A 136 -9.02 8.03 2.87
C ASN A 136 -8.12 7.69 4.06
N TYR A 137 -6.85 7.47 3.74
CA TYR A 137 -5.85 6.97 4.68
C TYR A 137 -4.87 8.08 5.09
N GLY A 138 -4.44 8.04 6.34
CA GLY A 138 -3.32 8.81 6.89
C GLY A 138 -2.76 8.11 8.12
N GLY A 139 -1.44 7.94 8.19
CA GLY A 139 -0.77 7.20 9.27
C GLY A 139 -0.95 7.84 10.65
N HIS A 140 -0.95 9.17 10.75
CA HIS A 140 -1.28 9.85 12.01
C HIS A 140 -2.69 9.50 12.48
N SER A 141 -3.67 9.52 11.56
CA SER A 141 -5.07 9.17 11.86
C SER A 141 -5.18 7.70 12.29
N GLU A 142 -4.50 6.79 11.60
CA GLU A 142 -4.48 5.37 11.94
C GLU A 142 -3.99 5.13 13.37
N ILE A 143 -2.85 5.74 13.76
CA ILE A 143 -2.28 5.60 15.11
C ILE A 143 -3.23 6.16 16.16
N VAL A 144 -3.80 7.34 15.94
CA VAL A 144 -4.75 7.96 16.87
C VAL A 144 -6.01 7.11 17.03
N LEU A 145 -6.51 6.52 15.94
CA LEU A 145 -7.69 5.64 16.00
C LEU A 145 -7.37 4.32 16.71
N ALA A 146 -6.19 3.75 16.50
CA ALA A 146 -5.72 2.59 17.26
C ALA A 146 -5.67 2.86 18.77
N ALA A 147 -5.09 4.00 19.17
CA ALA A 147 -5.05 4.41 20.56
C ALA A 147 -6.46 4.56 21.16
N LYS A 148 -7.40 5.19 20.44
CA LYS A 148 -8.80 5.30 20.88
C LYS A 148 -9.48 3.94 21.03
N LYS A 149 -9.25 3.02 20.08
CA LYS A 149 -9.77 1.65 20.14
C LYS A 149 -9.25 0.91 21.38
N ILE A 150 -7.95 1.02 21.66
CA ILE A 150 -7.33 0.45 22.85
C ILE A 150 -7.99 1.02 24.12
N CYS A 151 -8.14 2.35 24.25
CA CYS A 151 -8.80 2.98 25.39
C CYS A 151 -10.22 2.45 25.60
N GLN A 152 -11.00 2.28 24.53
CA GLN A 152 -12.35 1.71 24.61
C GLN A 152 -12.35 0.26 25.12
N LEU A 153 -11.44 -0.58 24.61
CA LEU A 153 -11.31 -1.97 25.05
C LEU A 153 -10.92 -2.06 26.53
N VAL A 154 -10.00 -1.20 26.99
CA VAL A 154 -9.61 -1.14 28.40
C VAL A 154 -10.78 -0.67 29.29
N GLN A 155 -11.52 0.36 28.88
CA GLN A 155 -12.71 0.84 29.62
C GLN A 155 -13.80 -0.24 29.73
N ASN A 156 -13.94 -1.07 28.70
CA ASN A 156 -14.90 -2.18 28.69
C ASN A 156 -14.41 -3.42 29.43
N SER A 157 -13.20 -3.40 30.01
CA SER A 157 -12.53 -4.57 30.61
C SER A 157 -12.30 -5.74 29.63
N GLU A 158 -12.22 -5.43 28.34
CA GLU A 158 -11.92 -6.40 27.27
C GLU A 158 -10.41 -6.53 27.02
N LEU A 159 -9.60 -5.62 27.57
CA LEU A 159 -8.14 -5.58 27.43
C LEU A 159 -7.53 -5.00 28.70
N SER A 160 -6.47 -5.63 29.22
CA SER A 160 -5.63 -5.05 30.28
C SER A 160 -4.59 -4.09 29.70
N ILE A 161 -4.25 -3.04 30.42
CA ILE A 161 -3.16 -2.12 30.03
C ILE A 161 -1.84 -2.89 29.92
N ASP A 162 -1.59 -3.85 30.79
CA ASP A 162 -0.35 -4.65 30.82
C ASP A 162 -0.22 -5.60 29.61
N GLU A 163 -1.31 -5.86 28.90
CA GLU A 163 -1.30 -6.66 27.67
C GLU A 163 -0.88 -5.87 26.44
N ILE A 164 -0.83 -4.52 26.54
CA ILE A 164 -0.50 -3.65 25.39
C ILE A 164 1.02 -3.55 25.26
N ASN A 165 1.55 -4.00 24.12
CA ASN A 165 2.97 -3.96 23.81
C ASN A 165 3.24 -3.74 22.32
N GLU A 166 4.50 -3.59 21.94
CA GLU A 166 4.91 -3.34 20.54
C GLU A 166 4.52 -4.50 19.60
N GLU A 167 4.51 -5.74 20.09
CA GLU A 167 4.23 -6.94 19.28
C GLU A 167 2.75 -7.03 18.88
N ASN A 168 1.85 -6.51 19.74
CA ASN A 168 0.41 -6.62 19.50
C ASN A 168 -0.27 -5.32 19.06
N PHE A 169 0.43 -4.18 19.10
CA PHE A 169 -0.14 -2.89 18.71
C PHE A 169 -0.70 -2.88 17.28
N SER A 170 -0.06 -3.62 16.36
CA SER A 170 -0.50 -3.74 14.96
C SER A 170 -1.94 -4.23 14.81
N LYS A 171 -2.44 -5.06 15.76
CA LYS A 171 -3.80 -5.61 15.78
C LYS A 171 -4.89 -4.53 15.95
N TYR A 172 -4.52 -3.36 16.43
CA TYR A 172 -5.44 -2.25 16.65
C TYR A 172 -5.45 -1.26 15.49
N LEU A 173 -4.51 -1.35 14.55
CA LEU A 173 -4.47 -0.58 13.32
C LEU A 173 -5.66 -0.94 12.40
N PHE A 174 -5.79 -0.31 11.21
CA PHE A 174 -6.88 -0.60 10.28
C PHE A 174 -6.91 -2.06 9.86
N ASN A 175 -5.74 -2.63 9.58
CA ASN A 175 -5.56 -4.04 9.27
C ASN A 175 -4.30 -4.56 9.98
N ASP A 176 -4.39 -5.74 10.57
CA ASP A 176 -3.23 -6.44 11.14
C ASP A 176 -2.41 -7.05 10.00
N LEU A 177 -1.45 -6.27 9.53
CA LEU A 177 -0.54 -6.64 8.44
C LEU A 177 0.89 -6.74 8.97
N PRO A 178 1.72 -7.62 8.38
CA PRO A 178 3.14 -7.68 8.75
C PRO A 178 3.84 -6.35 8.47
N PRO A 179 4.99 -6.07 9.13
CA PRO A 179 5.82 -4.91 8.80
C PRO A 179 6.15 -4.84 7.31
N ILE A 180 6.32 -3.64 6.78
CA ILE A 180 6.72 -3.43 5.40
C ILE A 180 8.21 -3.68 5.28
N ASP A 181 8.59 -4.53 4.33
CA ASP A 181 9.99 -4.78 4.00
C ASP A 181 10.54 -3.75 3.04
N PHE A 182 9.72 -3.33 2.06
CA PHE A 182 10.18 -2.49 0.97
C PHE A 182 9.10 -1.49 0.54
N LEU A 183 9.46 -0.19 0.61
CA LEU A 183 8.64 0.91 0.11
C LEU A 183 9.18 1.39 -1.24
N ILE A 184 8.31 1.50 -2.22
CA ILE A 184 8.59 2.13 -3.50
C ILE A 184 7.72 3.39 -3.62
N ARG A 185 8.33 4.53 -3.94
CA ARG A 185 7.58 5.72 -4.34
C ARG A 185 8.07 6.20 -5.70
N THR A 186 7.18 6.16 -6.69
CA THR A 186 7.45 6.61 -8.05
C THR A 186 7.57 8.13 -8.16
N SER A 187 8.08 8.61 -9.29
CA SER A 187 8.17 10.03 -9.69
C SER A 187 9.25 10.88 -9.00
N GLY A 188 10.30 10.26 -8.43
CA GLY A 188 11.46 10.97 -7.89
C GLY A 188 11.22 11.73 -6.58
N GLU A 189 10.04 11.57 -5.97
CA GLU A 189 9.68 12.27 -4.74
C GLU A 189 10.18 11.51 -3.51
N ILE A 190 11.10 12.10 -2.77
CA ILE A 190 11.76 11.46 -1.61
C ILE A 190 11.03 11.86 -0.32
N ARG A 191 9.89 11.27 -0.06
CA ARG A 191 9.07 11.41 1.17
C ARG A 191 8.01 10.33 1.25
N ILE A 192 7.53 9.99 2.46
CA ILE A 192 6.50 8.97 2.69
C ILE A 192 5.08 9.52 2.78
N SER A 193 4.92 10.82 2.92
CA SER A 193 3.63 11.54 2.90
C SER A 193 2.56 10.94 3.82
N ASN A 194 2.91 10.69 5.09
CA ASN A 194 1.97 10.14 6.09
C ASN A 194 1.46 8.73 5.74
N PHE A 195 2.23 7.95 4.97
CA PHE A 195 1.86 6.58 4.57
C PHE A 195 2.40 5.56 5.57
N MET A 196 1.55 4.70 6.10
CA MET A 196 1.82 3.50 6.91
C MET A 196 3.00 3.66 7.91
N LEU A 197 2.96 4.74 8.73
CA LEU A 197 4.09 5.18 9.57
C LEU A 197 4.60 4.09 10.50
N TYR A 198 3.69 3.36 11.14
CA TYR A 198 4.05 2.28 12.07
C TYR A 198 4.69 1.11 11.33
N GLN A 199 4.09 0.69 10.23
CA GLN A 199 4.51 -0.48 9.47
C GLN A 199 5.81 -0.26 8.70
N LEU A 200 6.18 1.02 8.41
CA LEU A 200 7.40 1.40 7.66
C LEU A 200 8.66 1.51 8.52
N SER A 201 8.59 1.27 9.83
CA SER A 201 9.66 1.57 10.80
C SER A 201 11.04 1.05 10.40
N TYR A 202 11.13 -0.10 9.73
CA TYR A 202 12.37 -0.72 9.26
C TYR A 202 12.35 -1.06 7.77
N ALA A 203 11.49 -0.40 6.99
CA ALA A 203 11.38 -0.65 5.57
C ALA A 203 12.58 -0.07 4.82
N GLU A 204 13.12 -0.84 3.87
CA GLU A 204 13.98 -0.28 2.83
C GLU A 204 13.17 0.57 1.87
N MET A 205 13.75 1.66 1.33
CA MET A 205 13.03 2.62 0.51
C MET A 205 13.70 2.80 -0.85
N TYR A 206 12.89 2.87 -1.92
CA TYR A 206 13.34 3.11 -3.29
C TYR A 206 12.51 4.20 -3.96
N PHE A 207 13.17 5.19 -4.58
CA PHE A 207 12.56 6.39 -5.12
C PHE A 207 12.94 6.58 -6.61
N PRO A 208 12.36 5.77 -7.53
CA PRO A 208 12.63 5.92 -8.96
C PRO A 208 12.02 7.20 -9.53
N ASN A 209 12.66 7.76 -10.56
CA ASN A 209 12.15 8.93 -11.27
C ASN A 209 10.94 8.60 -12.16
N THR A 210 10.73 7.34 -12.51
CA THR A 210 9.63 6.88 -13.36
C THR A 210 8.28 7.18 -12.72
N TYR A 211 7.35 7.80 -13.47
CA TYR A 211 5.97 8.01 -13.05
C TYR A 211 5.20 6.69 -12.98
N PHE A 212 4.23 6.60 -12.06
CA PHE A 212 3.55 5.33 -11.81
C PHE A 212 2.88 4.71 -13.06
N PRO A 213 2.23 5.43 -13.98
CA PRO A 213 1.68 4.80 -15.19
C PRO A 213 2.72 4.13 -16.12
N ALA A 214 4.00 4.53 -15.97
CA ALA A 214 5.12 3.95 -16.74
C ALA A 214 6.02 3.04 -15.87
N PHE A 215 5.68 2.81 -14.60
CA PHE A 215 6.42 1.93 -13.71
C PHE A 215 5.96 0.49 -13.92
N ASP A 216 6.51 -0.13 -14.95
CA ASP A 216 6.17 -1.48 -15.41
C ASP A 216 6.89 -2.58 -14.62
N GLU A 217 6.74 -3.81 -15.09
CA GLU A 217 7.38 -5.00 -14.52
C GLU A 217 8.90 -4.92 -14.53
N LYS A 218 9.49 -4.30 -15.55
CA LYS A 218 10.96 -4.13 -15.66
C LYS A 218 11.46 -3.12 -14.64
N GLU A 219 10.74 -2.04 -14.43
CA GLU A 219 11.04 -1.06 -13.39
C GLU A 219 10.90 -1.68 -11.98
N PHE A 220 9.89 -2.52 -11.79
CA PHE A 220 9.73 -3.28 -10.54
C PHE A 220 10.90 -4.25 -10.32
N ASP A 221 11.36 -4.95 -11.35
CA ASP A 221 12.53 -5.84 -11.26
C ASP A 221 13.81 -5.08 -10.89
N LYS A 222 14.01 -3.87 -11.40
CA LYS A 222 15.11 -3.01 -10.95
C LYS A 222 15.01 -2.68 -9.47
N ALA A 223 13.79 -2.37 -8.99
CA ALA A 223 13.56 -2.10 -7.58
C ALA A 223 13.89 -3.33 -6.70
N ILE A 224 13.46 -4.53 -7.10
CA ILE A 224 13.79 -5.78 -6.39
C ILE A 224 15.29 -6.06 -6.40
N LEU A 225 15.99 -5.78 -7.50
CA LEU A 225 17.44 -5.90 -7.56
C LEU A 225 18.13 -4.96 -6.57
N GLU A 226 17.67 -3.71 -6.47
CA GLU A 226 18.19 -2.76 -5.47
C GLU A 226 17.90 -3.21 -4.02
N TYR A 227 16.71 -3.75 -3.75
CA TYR A 227 16.38 -4.35 -2.46
C TYR A 227 17.31 -5.51 -2.12
N THR A 228 17.61 -6.38 -3.08
CA THR A 228 18.48 -7.55 -2.91
C THR A 228 19.90 -7.17 -2.51
N ARG A 229 20.41 -6.03 -2.99
CA ARG A 229 21.76 -5.53 -2.69
C ARG A 229 21.91 -4.96 -1.28
N ARG A 230 20.80 -4.75 -0.58
CA ARG A 230 20.81 -4.13 0.75
C ARG A 230 20.85 -5.18 1.86
N ASP A 231 21.66 -4.88 2.88
CA ASP A 231 21.72 -5.68 4.11
C ASP A 231 20.91 -4.99 5.21
N ARG A 232 19.81 -5.62 5.60
CA ARG A 232 18.94 -5.14 6.69
C ARG A 232 19.57 -5.52 8.02
N ARG A 233 20.07 -4.52 8.75
CA ARG A 233 20.82 -4.73 10.01
C ARG A 233 19.94 -4.69 11.25
N PHE A 234 18.72 -4.21 11.21
CA PHE A 234 17.79 -4.07 12.35
C PHE A 234 18.47 -3.53 13.63
N GLY A 235 19.42 -2.58 13.50
CA GLY A 235 20.20 -2.04 14.60
C GLY A 235 21.41 -2.90 15.04
N GLY A 236 21.61 -4.08 14.46
CA GLY A 236 22.76 -4.94 14.75
C GLY A 236 24.03 -4.50 13.99
N ILE A 237 25.20 -4.80 14.57
CA ILE A 237 26.52 -4.60 13.94
C ILE A 237 26.96 -5.94 13.36
N VAL A 238 27.18 -6.00 12.05
CA VAL A 238 27.89 -7.12 11.43
C VAL A 238 29.38 -6.83 11.53
N TYR A 239 30.10 -7.55 12.39
CA TYR A 239 31.52 -7.54 12.35
C TYR A 239 31.96 -8.36 11.14
N GLU A 240 32.57 -7.71 10.14
CA GLU A 240 33.35 -8.45 9.15
C GLU A 240 34.54 -9.08 9.89
N ASP A 241 34.52 -10.40 10.03
CA ASP A 241 35.74 -11.11 10.41
C ASP A 241 36.80 -10.80 9.35
N LYS A 242 37.73 -9.89 9.69
CA LYS A 242 38.95 -9.72 8.92
C LYS A 242 39.70 -11.05 9.06
N ALA A 243 39.49 -11.95 8.12
CA ALA A 243 40.35 -13.09 7.94
C ALA A 243 41.81 -12.56 7.73
N ASN A 244 42.67 -12.81 8.69
CA ASN A 244 44.10 -12.65 8.58
C ASN A 244 44.69 -13.59 7.53
#